data_4424b5e8121e3ff095328eb785862b76
#
_entry.id   4424b5e8121e3ff095328eb785862b76
#
_cell.length_a   1.000
_cell.length_b   1.000
_cell.length_c   1.000
_cell.angle_alpha   90.00
_cell.angle_beta   90.00
_cell.angle_gamma   90.00
#
_symmetry.space_group_name_H-M   'P 1'
#
loop_
_entity.id
_entity.type
_entity.pdbx_description
1 polymer ?
#
loop_
_entity_poly.entity_id
_entity_poly.type
_entity_poly.pdbx_seq_one_letter_code
_entity_poly.pdbx_strand_id
1 'polypeptide(L)'
;ELPNVDAEGGDILSSDISGEMPSVAKSGRKDGMYTFLLVGKDTAGGGNTDTMILLTYDTVNKKMYGLSLPRDTMVNVSTTSKRLNAVYNYNKGKDKSTQVKNGMAALKKEVSRLTGITPDFYVIVEWEAIGKLVDAVGGVEFEVPFDMDYDDPTPGQDLHIHQKAGLRLLSGDDAMQVIRHRKNNDGSHSDGDVGRLKIQQSFLKAAAKKCLQPATLLKVPELAKIFSQNVTTDLTVGNILAFAQLASGMDAEQDVDFITAPLGSSFMYKGASLVTLDPDELLQVLNEHMNPYHQDIQRSDLQLVYKTGSGTLAVTSGKLLLSGNTTSSSSGSGSSKPSTSGGKNDTTTTTPSQEEPADTSEPVTPEEPKDNSGQTSTEPTPTPEPTPQPEPTPQPEPTPEPEPTPEPEPTPEPTTEPTPQPEPSTDPVSQDVPDAA
;
A
#
# COMPACT_ATOMS: atom_id res chain seq x y z
N GLU A 1 -17.25 -13.80 -13.72
CA GLU A 1 -16.21 -14.53 -14.45
C GLU A 1 -14.86 -14.02 -14.00
N LEU A 2 -13.91 -14.93 -13.74
CA LEU A 2 -12.55 -14.57 -13.37
C LEU A 2 -11.84 -13.98 -14.58
N PRO A 3 -11.00 -12.95 -14.39
CA PRO A 3 -10.17 -12.43 -15.46
C PRO A 3 -9.10 -13.46 -15.84
N ASN A 4 -8.81 -13.57 -17.13
CA ASN A 4 -7.68 -14.34 -17.60
C ASN A 4 -6.41 -13.49 -17.41
N VAL A 5 -5.46 -13.99 -16.64
CA VAL A 5 -4.13 -13.40 -16.46
C VAL A 5 -3.12 -14.37 -17.07
N ASP A 6 -2.56 -14.00 -18.21
CA ASP A 6 -1.49 -14.77 -18.84
C ASP A 6 -0.13 -14.52 -18.16
N ALA A 7 0.92 -15.19 -18.65
CA ALA A 7 2.27 -15.02 -18.11
C ALA A 7 2.78 -13.58 -18.18
N GLU A 8 2.21 -12.77 -19.04
CA GLU A 8 2.60 -11.37 -19.24
C GLU A 8 1.83 -10.38 -18.39
N GLY A 9 0.90 -10.84 -17.52
CA GLY A 9 0.16 -10.01 -16.58
C GLY A 9 -1.14 -9.39 -17.11
N GLY A 10 -1.94 -10.17 -17.84
CA GLY A 10 -3.29 -9.82 -18.27
C GLY A 10 -3.39 -8.88 -19.47
N ASP A 11 -4.56 -8.85 -20.10
CA ASP A 11 -4.89 -8.10 -21.32
C ASP A 11 -4.60 -6.59 -21.28
N ILE A 12 -4.45 -6.02 -20.07
CA ILE A 12 -4.30 -4.57 -19.86
C ILE A 12 -2.83 -4.15 -19.77
N LEU A 13 -1.91 -5.06 -19.51
CA LEU A 13 -0.52 -4.74 -19.20
C LEU A 13 0.46 -4.92 -20.36
N SER A 14 0.17 -5.79 -21.30
CA SER A 14 1.08 -6.06 -22.43
C SER A 14 1.29 -4.84 -23.33
N SER A 15 0.33 -3.91 -23.37
CA SER A 15 0.43 -2.67 -24.17
C SER A 15 1.05 -1.50 -23.39
N ASP A 16 0.95 -1.48 -22.06
CA ASP A 16 1.31 -0.31 -21.24
C ASP A 16 2.69 -0.43 -20.55
N ILE A 17 3.23 -1.65 -20.38
CA ILE A 17 4.59 -1.89 -19.87
C ILE A 17 5.46 -2.41 -21.03
N SER A 18 5.63 -1.60 -22.06
CA SER A 18 6.47 -1.99 -23.18
C SER A 18 7.92 -2.18 -22.71
N GLY A 19 8.36 -3.41 -22.66
CA GLY A 19 9.75 -3.78 -22.86
C GLY A 19 10.57 -4.29 -21.67
N GLU A 20 10.07 -4.41 -20.44
CA GLU A 20 10.88 -4.90 -19.30
C GLU A 20 10.06 -5.71 -18.29
N MET A 21 9.51 -6.83 -18.73
CA MET A 21 8.99 -7.84 -17.82
C MET A 21 10.15 -8.56 -17.11
N PRO A 22 10.04 -8.91 -15.83
CA PRO A 22 11.01 -9.78 -15.17
C PRO A 22 11.17 -11.08 -15.96
N SER A 23 12.41 -11.60 -16.05
CA SER A 23 12.69 -12.80 -16.84
C SER A 23 11.91 -14.01 -16.34
N VAL A 24 11.64 -14.08 -15.04
CA VAL A 24 10.85 -15.14 -14.40
C VAL A 24 9.43 -15.24 -14.93
N ALA A 25 8.83 -14.14 -15.38
CA ALA A 25 7.47 -14.13 -15.94
C ALA A 25 7.33 -15.03 -17.18
N LYS A 26 8.42 -15.24 -17.93
CA LYS A 26 8.45 -16.15 -19.07
C LYS A 26 8.26 -17.63 -18.71
N SER A 27 8.40 -17.99 -17.43
CA SER A 27 8.15 -19.36 -16.97
C SER A 27 6.65 -19.74 -16.92
N GLY A 28 5.77 -18.79 -17.18
CA GLY A 28 4.33 -18.93 -17.05
C GLY A 28 3.84 -18.75 -15.61
N ARG A 29 2.54 -18.58 -15.46
CA ARG A 29 1.88 -18.35 -14.16
C ARG A 29 1.30 -19.64 -13.59
N LYS A 30 1.29 -19.72 -12.28
CA LYS A 30 0.55 -20.76 -11.54
C LYS A 30 -0.94 -20.50 -11.67
N ASP A 31 -1.72 -21.55 -11.86
CA ASP A 31 -3.18 -21.45 -11.95
C ASP A 31 -3.77 -20.86 -10.66
N GLY A 32 -4.75 -19.97 -10.82
CA GLY A 32 -5.46 -19.37 -9.70
C GLY A 32 -4.68 -18.36 -8.86
N MET A 33 -3.48 -17.97 -9.29
CA MET A 33 -2.67 -16.94 -8.63
C MET A 33 -2.93 -15.57 -9.25
N TYR A 34 -3.44 -14.63 -8.44
CA TYR A 34 -3.73 -13.25 -8.86
C TYR A 34 -2.96 -12.26 -8.00
N THR A 35 -2.54 -11.16 -8.61
CA THR A 35 -1.77 -10.13 -7.93
C THR A 35 -2.42 -8.75 -8.08
N PHE A 36 -2.46 -8.00 -6.98
CA PHE A 36 -3.10 -6.70 -6.92
C PHE A 36 -2.15 -5.68 -6.31
N LEU A 37 -2.14 -4.47 -6.83
CA LEU A 37 -1.46 -3.34 -6.20
C LEU A 37 -2.49 -2.44 -5.52
N LEU A 38 -2.57 -2.51 -4.19
CA LEU A 38 -3.38 -1.59 -3.39
C LEU A 38 -2.58 -0.32 -3.12
N VAL A 39 -3.20 0.81 -3.39
CA VAL A 39 -2.59 2.13 -3.27
C VAL A 39 -3.48 3.03 -2.43
N GLY A 40 -2.99 3.46 -1.28
CA GLY A 40 -3.58 4.53 -0.50
C GLY A 40 -3.06 5.87 -0.99
N LYS A 41 -3.96 6.75 -1.44
CA LYS A 41 -3.62 8.05 -1.99
C LYS A 41 -4.12 9.18 -1.10
N ASP A 42 -3.21 10.10 -0.76
CA ASP A 42 -3.56 11.32 -0.06
C ASP A 42 -3.95 12.42 -1.07
N THR A 43 -5.22 12.79 -1.06
CA THR A 43 -5.76 13.86 -1.92
C THR A 43 -5.41 15.24 -1.41
N ALA A 44 -5.26 15.43 -0.11
CA ALA A 44 -4.92 16.72 0.52
C ALA A 44 -3.42 17.04 0.45
N GLY A 45 -2.55 16.01 0.46
CA GLY A 45 -1.08 16.15 0.53
C GLY A 45 -0.36 16.20 -0.82
N GLY A 46 -1.00 16.64 -1.93
CA GLY A 46 -0.37 16.70 -3.25
C GLY A 46 -0.48 15.43 -4.09
N GLY A 47 -1.24 14.44 -3.62
CA GLY A 47 -1.59 13.24 -4.38
C GLY A 47 -0.48 12.19 -4.44
N ASN A 48 0.43 12.16 -3.47
CA ASN A 48 1.40 11.10 -3.32
C ASN A 48 0.73 9.79 -2.85
N THR A 49 1.36 8.68 -3.18
CA THR A 49 0.91 7.35 -2.74
C THR A 49 1.57 7.03 -1.40
N ASP A 50 0.81 7.15 -0.31
CA ASP A 50 1.37 6.97 1.04
C ASP A 50 1.36 5.51 1.53
N THR A 51 0.50 4.69 0.95
CA THR A 51 0.42 3.25 1.22
C THR A 51 0.48 2.51 -0.11
N MET A 52 1.36 1.53 -0.21
CA MET A 52 1.48 0.64 -1.37
C MET A 52 1.65 -0.79 -0.87
N ILE A 53 0.71 -1.65 -1.22
CA ILE A 53 0.71 -3.06 -0.82
C ILE A 53 0.58 -3.92 -2.07
N LEU A 54 1.58 -4.75 -2.33
CA LEU A 54 1.45 -5.83 -3.31
C LEU A 54 0.73 -6.99 -2.63
N LEU A 55 -0.44 -7.34 -3.12
CA LEU A 55 -1.25 -8.44 -2.62
C LEU A 55 -1.20 -9.59 -3.61
N THR A 56 -0.97 -10.80 -3.12
CA THR A 56 -1.12 -12.03 -3.88
C THR A 56 -2.27 -12.84 -3.30
N TYR A 57 -3.17 -13.29 -4.17
CA TYR A 57 -4.28 -14.16 -3.82
C TYR A 57 -4.18 -15.47 -4.56
N ASP A 58 -3.89 -16.54 -3.83
CA ASP A 58 -3.95 -17.92 -4.27
C ASP A 58 -5.38 -18.44 -4.06
N THR A 59 -6.15 -18.49 -5.12
CA THR A 59 -7.56 -18.94 -5.07
C THR A 59 -7.70 -20.44 -4.94
N VAL A 60 -6.66 -21.21 -5.29
CA VAL A 60 -6.63 -22.69 -5.18
C VAL A 60 -6.40 -23.09 -3.73
N ASN A 61 -5.38 -22.54 -3.09
CA ASN A 61 -5.03 -22.86 -1.70
C ASN A 61 -5.74 -21.94 -0.70
N LYS A 62 -6.54 -20.96 -1.18
CA LYS A 62 -7.26 -19.98 -0.36
C LYS A 62 -6.32 -19.22 0.58
N LYS A 63 -5.22 -18.70 0.06
CA LYS A 63 -4.25 -17.91 0.82
C LYS A 63 -4.09 -16.52 0.22
N MET A 64 -3.94 -15.54 1.07
CA MET A 64 -3.74 -14.15 0.69
C MET A 64 -2.57 -13.55 1.45
N TYR A 65 -1.58 -13.03 0.73
CA TYR A 65 -0.40 -12.40 1.31
C TYR A 65 -0.25 -10.97 0.81
N GLY A 66 -0.09 -10.03 1.73
CA GLY A 66 0.12 -8.63 1.43
C GLY A 66 1.52 -8.16 1.84
N LEU A 67 2.29 -7.63 0.89
CA LEU A 67 3.61 -7.05 1.10
C LEU A 67 3.50 -5.52 1.09
N SER A 68 3.61 -4.90 2.25
CA SER A 68 3.66 -3.43 2.35
C SER A 68 5.03 -2.92 1.90
N LEU A 69 5.04 -2.09 0.87
CA LEU A 69 6.23 -1.41 0.36
C LEU A 69 6.31 -0.01 0.99
N PRO A 70 7.31 0.29 1.83
CA PRO A 70 7.43 1.59 2.47
C PRO A 70 7.50 2.72 1.44
N ARG A 71 6.78 3.80 1.68
CA ARG A 71 6.69 4.94 0.75
C ARG A 71 8.04 5.61 0.45
N ASP A 72 8.95 5.57 1.41
CA ASP A 72 10.30 6.14 1.31
C ASP A 72 11.34 5.15 0.73
N THR A 73 10.89 4.00 0.21
CA THR A 73 11.76 3.04 -0.49
C THR A 73 12.49 3.72 -1.64
N MET A 74 13.82 3.56 -1.65
CA MET A 74 14.65 4.09 -2.72
C MET A 74 14.48 3.28 -4.00
N VAL A 75 14.13 3.97 -5.08
CA VAL A 75 13.92 3.39 -6.41
C VAL A 75 14.97 3.86 -7.41
N ASN A 76 15.30 2.99 -8.37
CA ASN A 76 16.33 3.23 -9.38
C ASN A 76 15.75 3.94 -10.62
N VAL A 77 15.27 5.15 -10.45
CA VAL A 77 14.65 5.96 -11.51
C VAL A 77 15.51 7.16 -11.89
N SER A 78 15.30 7.74 -13.07
CA SER A 78 16.02 8.93 -13.55
C SER A 78 15.53 10.26 -12.95
N THR A 79 14.33 10.25 -12.33
CA THR A 79 13.73 11.44 -11.72
C THR A 79 14.51 11.95 -10.52
N THR A 80 14.30 13.23 -10.16
CA THR A 80 14.98 13.88 -9.03
C THR A 80 14.64 13.22 -7.70
N SER A 81 13.35 12.94 -7.46
CA SER A 81 12.94 12.15 -6.30
C SER A 81 13.20 10.67 -6.55
N LYS A 82 13.83 10.03 -5.57
CA LYS A 82 14.14 8.60 -5.59
C LYS A 82 13.21 7.79 -4.69
N ARG A 83 12.10 8.36 -4.23
CA ARG A 83 11.11 7.71 -3.39
C ARG A 83 10.07 6.99 -4.22
N LEU A 84 9.68 5.80 -3.80
CA LEU A 84 8.62 5.02 -4.43
C LEU A 84 7.29 5.80 -4.50
N ASN A 85 6.93 6.51 -3.42
CA ASN A 85 5.69 7.29 -3.36
C ASN A 85 5.59 8.43 -4.40
N ALA A 86 6.71 8.86 -4.96
CA ALA A 86 6.74 9.91 -5.96
C ALA A 86 6.56 9.40 -7.40
N VAL A 87 6.71 8.09 -7.63
CA VAL A 87 6.69 7.48 -8.97
C VAL A 87 5.39 7.78 -9.70
N TYR A 88 4.25 7.59 -9.04
CA TYR A 88 2.94 7.88 -9.60
C TYR A 88 2.84 9.35 -10.07
N ASN A 89 3.12 10.30 -9.19
CA ASN A 89 2.97 11.72 -9.47
C ASN A 89 3.91 12.23 -10.58
N TYR A 90 5.14 11.75 -10.62
CA TYR A 90 6.10 12.14 -11.67
C TYR A 90 5.68 11.67 -13.06
N ASN A 91 4.94 10.57 -13.14
CA ASN A 91 4.62 9.91 -14.41
C ASN A 91 3.16 10.06 -14.86
N LYS A 92 2.26 10.59 -14.01
CA LYS A 92 0.84 10.71 -14.34
C LYS A 92 0.54 11.64 -15.55
N GLY A 93 1.48 12.55 -15.87
CA GLY A 93 1.30 13.50 -16.95
C GLY A 93 0.36 14.65 -16.58
N LYS A 94 0.01 15.49 -17.58
CA LYS A 94 -0.83 16.68 -17.40
C LYS A 94 -2.29 16.45 -17.77
N ASP A 95 -2.56 15.53 -18.68
CA ASP A 95 -3.91 15.22 -19.14
C ASP A 95 -4.68 14.43 -18.08
N LYS A 96 -5.70 15.06 -17.51
CA LYS A 96 -6.52 14.49 -16.43
C LYS A 96 -7.18 13.15 -16.81
N SER A 97 -7.52 12.95 -18.07
CA SER A 97 -8.18 11.71 -18.54
C SER A 97 -7.25 10.49 -18.54
N THR A 98 -5.93 10.71 -18.60
CA THR A 98 -4.92 9.66 -18.64
C THR A 98 -4.06 9.56 -17.38
N GLN A 99 -4.23 10.48 -16.43
CA GLN A 99 -3.37 10.54 -15.23
C GLN A 99 -3.33 9.26 -14.41
N VAL A 100 -4.48 8.65 -14.18
CA VAL A 100 -4.56 7.39 -13.42
C VAL A 100 -3.84 6.30 -14.19
N LYS A 101 -4.15 6.12 -15.46
CA LYS A 101 -3.54 5.11 -16.33
C LYS A 101 -2.02 5.25 -16.34
N ASN A 102 -1.50 6.44 -16.65
CA ASN A 102 -0.06 6.70 -16.76
C ASN A 102 0.66 6.54 -15.42
N GLY A 103 0.08 7.10 -14.34
CA GLY A 103 0.65 7.02 -13.00
C GLY A 103 0.71 5.58 -12.49
N MET A 104 -0.36 4.80 -12.71
CA MET A 104 -0.41 3.39 -12.29
C MET A 104 0.48 2.51 -13.15
N ALA A 105 0.56 2.72 -14.46
CA ALA A 105 1.50 1.98 -15.31
C ALA A 105 2.95 2.15 -14.82
N ALA A 106 3.35 3.39 -14.50
CA ALA A 106 4.67 3.66 -13.95
C ALA A 106 4.88 3.02 -12.56
N LEU A 107 3.88 3.09 -11.67
CA LEU A 107 3.97 2.52 -10.33
C LEU A 107 4.00 0.98 -10.37
N LYS A 108 3.14 0.34 -11.18
CA LYS A 108 3.15 -1.12 -11.39
C LYS A 108 4.49 -1.58 -11.95
N LYS A 109 5.06 -0.86 -12.92
CA LYS A 109 6.39 -1.13 -13.46
C LYS A 109 7.48 -1.06 -12.38
N GLU A 110 7.44 -0.05 -11.51
CA GLU A 110 8.44 0.09 -10.46
C GLU A 110 8.27 -0.98 -9.37
N VAL A 111 7.04 -1.32 -8.99
CA VAL A 111 6.76 -2.45 -8.09
C VAL A 111 7.26 -3.77 -8.70
N SER A 112 7.03 -3.98 -10.01
CA SER A 112 7.56 -5.16 -10.72
C SER A 112 9.09 -5.22 -10.67
N ARG A 113 9.78 -4.08 -10.79
CA ARG A 113 11.25 -4.00 -10.67
C ARG A 113 11.72 -4.29 -9.25
N LEU A 114 10.98 -3.85 -8.23
CA LEU A 114 11.34 -4.10 -6.83
C LEU A 114 11.13 -5.56 -6.43
N THR A 115 10.09 -6.21 -6.97
CA THR A 115 9.61 -7.51 -6.46
C THR A 115 9.78 -8.66 -7.45
N GLY A 116 10.08 -8.39 -8.72
CA GLY A 116 10.01 -9.40 -9.76
C GLY A 116 8.58 -9.85 -10.11
N ILE A 117 7.55 -9.28 -9.47
CA ILE A 117 6.14 -9.61 -9.68
C ILE A 117 5.43 -8.43 -10.34
N THR A 118 4.84 -8.67 -11.50
CA THR A 118 4.01 -7.66 -12.17
C THR A 118 2.59 -7.74 -11.64
N PRO A 119 2.06 -6.67 -10.98
CA PRO A 119 0.70 -6.69 -10.49
C PRO A 119 -0.32 -6.80 -11.64
N ASP A 120 -1.27 -7.72 -11.54
CA ASP A 120 -2.33 -7.90 -12.55
C ASP A 120 -3.29 -6.72 -12.52
N PHE A 121 -3.75 -6.37 -11.31
CA PHE A 121 -4.75 -5.34 -11.10
C PHE A 121 -4.25 -4.28 -10.14
N TYR A 122 -4.95 -3.14 -10.11
CA TYR A 122 -4.74 -2.14 -9.08
C TYR A 122 -6.05 -1.70 -8.42
N VAL A 123 -5.92 -1.23 -7.18
CA VAL A 123 -7.00 -0.60 -6.42
C VAL A 123 -6.44 0.66 -5.75
N ILE A 124 -6.91 1.83 -6.15
CA ILE A 124 -6.57 3.10 -5.51
C ILE A 124 -7.71 3.45 -4.57
N VAL A 125 -7.36 3.63 -3.29
CA VAL A 125 -8.30 4.01 -2.25
C VAL A 125 -7.89 5.38 -1.71
N GLU A 126 -8.81 6.32 -1.74
CA GLU A 126 -8.66 7.61 -1.06
C GLU A 126 -9.14 7.48 0.38
N TRP A 127 -8.67 8.35 1.26
CA TRP A 127 -8.98 8.22 2.70
C TRP A 127 -10.49 8.17 2.97
N GLU A 128 -11.26 9.07 2.37
CA GLU A 128 -12.71 9.14 2.56
C GLU A 128 -13.44 7.87 2.09
N ALA A 129 -12.87 7.17 1.12
CA ALA A 129 -13.42 5.91 0.63
C ALA A 129 -13.29 4.79 1.66
N ILE A 130 -12.20 4.76 2.45
CA ILE A 130 -12.01 3.76 3.50
C ILE A 130 -13.13 3.86 4.54
N GLY A 131 -13.43 5.08 5.02
CA GLY A 131 -14.53 5.31 5.95
C GLY A 131 -15.86 4.75 5.44
N LYS A 132 -16.22 5.09 4.19
CA LYS A 132 -17.45 4.59 3.56
C LYS A 132 -17.50 3.07 3.40
N LEU A 133 -16.36 2.44 3.09
CA LEU A 133 -16.28 0.98 2.97
C LEU A 133 -16.43 0.31 4.33
N VAL A 134 -15.84 0.87 5.39
CA VAL A 134 -16.01 0.41 6.77
C VAL A 134 -17.47 0.50 7.21
N ASP A 135 -18.12 1.62 6.95
CA ASP A 135 -19.55 1.80 7.29
C ASP A 135 -20.43 0.83 6.50
N ALA A 136 -20.13 0.59 5.22
CA ALA A 136 -20.89 -0.32 4.38
C ALA A 136 -20.87 -1.77 4.89
N VAL A 137 -19.77 -2.22 5.51
CA VAL A 137 -19.70 -3.55 6.14
C VAL A 137 -20.28 -3.56 7.57
N GLY A 138 -20.76 -2.41 8.07
CA GLY A 138 -21.31 -2.27 9.42
C GLY A 138 -20.27 -2.14 10.51
N GLY A 139 -19.15 -1.47 10.20
CA GLY A 139 -18.03 -1.28 11.12
C GLY A 139 -17.06 -2.46 11.14
N VAL A 140 -15.85 -2.22 11.67
CA VAL A 140 -14.79 -3.21 11.81
C VAL A 140 -14.40 -3.34 13.29
N GLU A 141 -14.48 -4.54 13.84
CA GLU A 141 -13.99 -4.83 15.19
C GLU A 141 -12.46 -4.84 15.16
N PHE A 142 -11.86 -3.97 15.96
CA PHE A 142 -10.41 -3.76 15.97
C PHE A 142 -9.89 -3.51 17.38
N GLU A 143 -8.75 -4.13 17.70
CA GLU A 143 -8.02 -3.88 18.94
C GLU A 143 -7.14 -2.64 18.75
N VAL A 144 -7.56 -1.51 19.30
CA VAL A 144 -6.77 -0.26 19.30
C VAL A 144 -5.60 -0.45 20.28
N PRO A 145 -4.34 -0.42 19.82
CA PRO A 145 -3.22 -0.89 20.65
C PRO A 145 -2.86 0.02 21.80
N PHE A 146 -3.20 1.29 21.76
CA PHE A 146 -2.94 2.31 22.78
C PHE A 146 -3.86 3.50 22.59
N ASP A 147 -3.95 4.37 23.59
CA ASP A 147 -4.68 5.64 23.47
C ASP A 147 -4.04 6.53 22.42
N MET A 148 -4.79 6.89 21.39
CA MET A 148 -4.37 7.77 20.31
C MET A 148 -4.96 9.16 20.54
N ASP A 149 -4.10 10.16 20.72
CA ASP A 149 -4.48 11.54 20.99
C ASP A 149 -3.60 12.51 20.20
N TYR A 150 -4.12 12.99 19.07
CA TYR A 150 -3.40 13.86 18.16
C TYR A 150 -4.32 14.91 17.55
N ASP A 151 -3.91 16.17 17.67
CA ASP A 151 -4.55 17.30 17.03
C ASP A 151 -3.55 18.06 16.15
N ASP A 152 -3.91 18.25 14.89
CA ASP A 152 -3.19 19.11 13.95
C ASP A 152 -4.14 20.19 13.42
N PRO A 153 -4.11 21.40 14.01
CA PRO A 153 -5.00 22.48 13.61
C PRO A 153 -4.51 23.21 12.34
N THR A 154 -3.51 22.67 11.64
CA THR A 154 -2.96 23.34 10.44
C THR A 154 -4.06 23.49 9.39
N PRO A 155 -4.35 24.71 8.93
CA PRO A 155 -5.38 24.92 7.92
C PRO A 155 -5.19 24.05 6.67
N GLY A 156 -6.20 23.28 6.33
CA GLY A 156 -6.20 22.34 5.20
C GLY A 156 -5.65 20.95 5.51
N GLN A 157 -5.20 20.70 6.74
CA GLN A 157 -4.84 19.36 7.22
C GLN A 157 -5.74 18.84 8.35
N ASP A 158 -6.32 19.72 9.14
CA ASP A 158 -7.36 19.55 10.16
C ASP A 158 -7.60 18.07 10.58
N LEU A 159 -6.59 17.50 11.26
CA LEU A 159 -6.59 16.10 11.64
C LEU A 159 -6.75 15.96 13.16
N HIS A 160 -7.89 15.43 13.58
CA HIS A 160 -8.21 15.13 14.97
C HIS A 160 -8.30 13.63 15.16
N ILE A 161 -7.53 13.08 16.12
CA ILE A 161 -7.49 11.64 16.44
C ILE A 161 -7.68 11.50 17.94
N HIS A 162 -8.81 10.92 18.36
CA HIS A 162 -9.13 10.66 19.76
C HIS A 162 -9.71 9.26 19.90
N GLN A 163 -8.83 8.25 19.98
CA GLN A 163 -9.23 6.85 20.08
C GLN A 163 -8.69 6.22 21.37
N LYS A 164 -9.56 5.53 22.10
CA LYS A 164 -9.17 4.79 23.30
C LYS A 164 -8.66 3.40 22.97
N ALA A 165 -7.66 2.93 23.70
CA ALA A 165 -7.15 1.57 23.61
C ALA A 165 -8.22 0.51 23.92
N GLY A 166 -8.05 -0.68 23.36
CA GLY A 166 -8.90 -1.84 23.56
C GLY A 166 -9.75 -2.24 22.37
N LEU A 167 -10.45 -3.36 22.53
CA LEU A 167 -11.32 -3.91 21.48
C LEU A 167 -12.56 -3.04 21.27
N ARG A 168 -12.75 -2.56 20.05
CA ARG A 168 -13.83 -1.65 19.68
C ARG A 168 -14.39 -1.97 18.31
N LEU A 169 -15.68 -1.74 18.13
CA LEU A 169 -16.29 -1.68 16.80
C LEU A 169 -16.07 -0.27 16.24
N LEU A 170 -15.15 -0.14 15.29
CA LEU A 170 -14.82 1.14 14.66
C LEU A 170 -15.82 1.46 13.55
N SER A 171 -16.38 2.67 13.61
CA SER A 171 -17.07 3.30 12.48
C SER A 171 -16.07 3.69 11.38
N GLY A 172 -16.58 4.17 10.24
CA GLY A 172 -15.70 4.71 9.19
C GLY A 172 -14.82 5.84 9.68
N ASP A 173 -15.35 6.78 10.45
CA ASP A 173 -14.61 7.92 11.01
C ASP A 173 -13.55 7.47 12.04
N ASP A 174 -13.91 6.53 12.93
CA ASP A 174 -12.94 5.97 13.89
C ASP A 174 -11.81 5.23 13.18
N ALA A 175 -12.14 4.42 12.18
CA ALA A 175 -11.15 3.70 11.38
C ALA A 175 -10.18 4.66 10.69
N MET A 176 -10.71 5.77 10.13
CA MET A 176 -9.91 6.83 9.51
C MET A 176 -8.93 7.47 10.50
N GLN A 177 -9.33 7.70 11.73
CA GLN A 177 -8.45 8.22 12.78
C GLN A 177 -7.34 7.21 13.09
N VAL A 178 -7.70 5.95 13.35
CA VAL A 178 -6.75 4.87 13.71
C VAL A 178 -5.68 4.67 12.63
N ILE A 179 -6.05 4.53 11.36
CA ILE A 179 -5.10 4.23 10.27
C ILE A 179 -4.23 5.42 9.85
N ARG A 180 -4.60 6.64 10.24
CA ARG A 180 -3.81 7.88 10.00
C ARG A 180 -2.88 8.22 11.14
N HIS A 181 -3.05 7.61 12.32
CA HIS A 181 -2.24 7.91 13.51
C HIS A 181 -0.76 7.61 13.26
N ARG A 182 0.13 8.51 13.74
CA ARG A 182 1.59 8.40 13.64
C ARG A 182 2.30 8.62 14.97
N LYS A 183 1.73 9.47 15.83
CA LYS A 183 2.26 9.84 17.14
C LYS A 183 1.17 10.58 17.91
N ASN A 184 1.28 10.62 19.22
CA ASN A 184 0.49 11.51 20.06
C ASN A 184 1.10 12.92 20.15
N ASN A 185 0.31 13.91 20.57
CA ASN A 185 0.80 15.29 20.75
C ASN A 185 1.86 15.42 21.83
N ASP A 186 1.85 14.53 22.84
CA ASP A 186 2.88 14.46 23.87
C ASP A 186 4.20 13.78 23.38
N GLY A 187 4.24 13.36 22.12
CA GLY A 187 5.36 12.67 21.51
C GLY A 187 5.44 11.18 21.80
N SER A 188 4.51 10.62 22.58
CA SER A 188 4.41 9.16 22.80
C SER A 188 3.95 8.43 21.51
N HIS A 189 4.20 7.11 21.48
CA HIS A 189 3.82 6.25 20.35
C HIS A 189 4.28 6.80 18.99
N SER A 190 5.51 7.29 18.93
CA SER A 190 6.11 7.93 17.76
C SER A 190 6.99 6.99 16.93
N ASP A 191 6.53 5.74 16.71
CA ASP A 191 7.24 4.75 15.86
C ASP A 191 7.32 5.17 14.38
N GLY A 192 6.83 6.36 14.08
CA GLY A 192 6.90 6.97 12.77
C GLY A 192 6.10 6.19 11.72
N ASP A 193 6.70 6.07 10.54
CA ASP A 193 6.03 5.42 9.40
C ASP A 193 5.91 3.90 9.60
N VAL A 194 6.86 3.28 10.28
CA VAL A 194 6.86 1.82 10.55
C VAL A 194 5.73 1.45 11.51
N GLY A 195 5.51 2.23 12.57
CA GLY A 195 4.39 2.02 13.50
C GLY A 195 3.04 2.14 12.80
N ARG A 196 2.88 3.16 11.95
CA ARG A 196 1.68 3.34 11.14
C ARG A 196 1.42 2.16 10.19
N LEU A 197 2.45 1.64 9.51
CA LEU A 197 2.30 0.47 8.63
C LEU A 197 1.81 -0.75 9.41
N LYS A 198 2.30 -1.01 10.63
CA LYS A 198 1.82 -2.11 11.48
C LYS A 198 0.33 -1.95 11.83
N ILE A 199 -0.09 -0.75 12.23
CA ILE A 199 -1.50 -0.45 12.51
C ILE A 199 -2.35 -0.70 11.27
N GLN A 200 -1.93 -0.21 10.11
CA GLN A 200 -2.64 -0.41 8.84
C GLN A 200 -2.75 -1.89 8.46
N GLN A 201 -1.70 -2.68 8.63
CA GLN A 201 -1.71 -4.13 8.36
C GLN A 201 -2.67 -4.86 9.30
N SER A 202 -2.62 -4.57 10.59
CA SER A 202 -3.53 -5.15 11.58
C SER A 202 -4.99 -4.76 11.29
N PHE A 203 -5.23 -3.51 10.88
CA PHE A 203 -6.56 -3.06 10.49
C PHE A 203 -7.05 -3.74 9.21
N LEU A 204 -6.20 -3.92 8.20
CA LEU A 204 -6.55 -4.64 6.97
C LEU A 204 -6.91 -6.10 7.26
N LYS A 205 -6.19 -6.76 8.18
CA LYS A 205 -6.53 -8.13 8.63
C LYS A 205 -7.89 -8.17 9.32
N ALA A 206 -8.18 -7.22 10.20
CA ALA A 206 -9.47 -7.09 10.85
C ALA A 206 -10.61 -6.80 9.84
N ALA A 207 -10.35 -5.94 8.84
CA ALA A 207 -11.29 -5.68 7.77
C ALA A 207 -11.56 -6.92 6.90
N ALA A 208 -10.50 -7.69 6.57
CA ALA A 208 -10.64 -8.98 5.89
C ALA A 208 -11.50 -9.95 6.71
N LYS A 209 -11.25 -10.06 8.02
CA LYS A 209 -12.07 -10.88 8.94
C LYS A 209 -13.55 -10.47 8.91
N LYS A 210 -13.83 -9.17 8.89
CA LYS A 210 -15.21 -8.66 8.77
C LYS A 210 -15.83 -9.02 7.42
N CYS A 211 -15.08 -8.85 6.32
CA CYS A 211 -15.56 -9.14 4.97
C CYS A 211 -15.83 -10.64 4.75
N LEU A 212 -15.05 -11.52 5.38
CA LEU A 212 -15.21 -12.97 5.27
C LEU A 212 -16.33 -13.55 6.16
N GLN A 213 -16.94 -12.75 7.04
CA GLN A 213 -18.09 -13.21 7.83
C GLN A 213 -19.28 -13.59 6.93
N PRO A 214 -19.99 -14.71 7.21
CA PRO A 214 -21.12 -15.14 6.40
C PRO A 214 -22.19 -14.06 6.18
N ALA A 215 -22.49 -13.27 7.22
CA ALA A 215 -23.45 -12.15 7.15
C ALA A 215 -23.01 -11.05 6.16
N THR A 216 -21.71 -10.79 6.05
CA THR A 216 -21.14 -9.83 5.10
C THR A 216 -21.09 -10.40 3.69
N LEU A 217 -20.77 -11.68 3.54
CA LEU A 217 -20.74 -12.38 2.25
C LEU A 217 -22.10 -12.40 1.58
N LEU A 218 -23.20 -12.45 2.34
CA LEU A 218 -24.57 -12.33 1.78
C LEU A 218 -24.83 -10.95 1.14
N LYS A 219 -24.09 -9.91 1.52
CA LYS A 219 -24.22 -8.54 1.00
C LYS A 219 -23.20 -8.22 -0.12
N VAL A 220 -22.41 -9.19 -0.57
CA VAL A 220 -21.33 -8.97 -1.57
C VAL A 220 -21.80 -8.21 -2.80
N PRO A 221 -22.98 -8.46 -3.41
CA PRO A 221 -23.41 -7.69 -4.57
C PRO A 221 -23.59 -6.19 -4.29
N GLU A 222 -24.10 -5.82 -3.12
CA GLU A 222 -24.25 -4.43 -2.68
C GLU A 222 -22.87 -3.81 -2.37
N LEU A 223 -22.05 -4.53 -1.62
CA LEU A 223 -20.70 -4.10 -1.25
C LEU A 223 -19.80 -3.92 -2.48
N ALA A 224 -19.88 -4.80 -3.48
CA ALA A 224 -19.14 -4.66 -4.72
C ALA A 224 -19.52 -3.39 -5.48
N LYS A 225 -20.80 -3.02 -5.46
CA LYS A 225 -21.27 -1.76 -6.04
C LYS A 225 -20.75 -0.55 -5.27
N ILE A 226 -20.82 -0.57 -3.93
CA ILE A 226 -20.28 0.52 -3.08
C ILE A 226 -18.78 0.63 -3.29
N PHE A 227 -18.06 -0.48 -3.32
CA PHE A 227 -16.62 -0.52 -3.59
C PHE A 227 -16.31 0.14 -4.94
N SER A 228 -16.95 -0.29 -6.02
CA SER A 228 -16.70 0.25 -7.37
C SER A 228 -17.03 1.74 -7.52
N GLN A 229 -17.87 2.30 -6.65
CA GLN A 229 -18.21 3.72 -6.64
C GLN A 229 -17.25 4.59 -5.83
N ASN A 230 -16.49 4.00 -4.91
CA ASN A 230 -15.62 4.72 -3.97
C ASN A 230 -14.13 4.45 -4.18
N VAL A 231 -13.75 3.54 -5.08
CA VAL A 231 -12.35 3.25 -5.42
C VAL A 231 -12.11 3.42 -6.91
N THR A 232 -10.85 3.70 -7.26
CA THR A 232 -10.41 3.69 -8.66
C THR A 232 -9.66 2.38 -8.92
N THR A 233 -10.17 1.57 -9.85
CA THR A 233 -9.61 0.24 -10.14
C THR A 233 -9.84 -0.14 -11.60
N ASP A 234 -9.01 -1.06 -12.11
CA ASP A 234 -9.18 -1.75 -13.38
C ASP A 234 -10.04 -3.03 -13.26
N LEU A 235 -10.46 -3.39 -12.03
CA LEU A 235 -11.39 -4.50 -11.80
C LEU A 235 -12.82 -4.14 -12.21
N THR A 236 -13.48 -5.04 -12.92
CA THR A 236 -14.93 -4.96 -13.15
C THR A 236 -15.70 -5.41 -11.91
N VAL A 237 -16.96 -5.00 -11.79
CA VAL A 237 -17.85 -5.51 -10.72
C VAL A 237 -17.95 -7.04 -10.76
N GLY A 238 -17.95 -7.63 -11.97
CA GLY A 238 -17.96 -9.07 -12.17
C GLY A 238 -16.71 -9.75 -11.62
N ASN A 239 -15.52 -9.14 -11.77
CA ASN A 239 -14.27 -9.65 -11.18
C ASN A 239 -14.33 -9.59 -9.65
N ILE A 240 -14.79 -8.47 -9.09
CA ILE A 240 -14.91 -8.29 -7.63
C ILE A 240 -15.83 -9.38 -7.04
N LEU A 241 -16.99 -9.62 -7.66
CA LEU A 241 -17.93 -10.66 -7.24
C LEU A 241 -17.30 -12.05 -7.31
N ALA A 242 -16.58 -12.37 -8.39
CA ALA A 242 -15.93 -13.66 -8.58
C ALA A 242 -14.84 -13.90 -7.52
N PHE A 243 -13.98 -12.91 -7.24
CA PHE A 243 -12.96 -13.02 -6.21
C PHE A 243 -13.58 -13.14 -4.81
N ALA A 244 -14.62 -12.38 -4.49
CA ALA A 244 -15.32 -12.49 -3.21
C ALA A 244 -15.98 -13.88 -3.03
N GLN A 245 -16.52 -14.45 -4.09
CA GLN A 245 -17.07 -15.81 -4.04
C GLN A 245 -15.99 -16.85 -3.75
N LEU A 246 -14.81 -16.74 -4.36
CA LEU A 246 -13.69 -17.64 -4.12
C LEU A 246 -13.12 -17.51 -2.70
N ALA A 247 -13.20 -16.31 -2.11
CA ALA A 247 -12.78 -16.05 -0.74
C ALA A 247 -13.73 -16.67 0.31
N SER A 248 -14.91 -17.14 -0.11
CA SER A 248 -15.83 -17.83 0.80
C SER A 248 -15.19 -19.07 1.43
N GLY A 249 -15.28 -19.16 2.75
CA GLY A 249 -14.67 -20.23 3.56
C GLY A 249 -13.20 -20.05 3.87
N MET A 250 -12.60 -18.87 3.57
CA MET A 250 -11.30 -18.47 4.11
C MET A 250 -11.45 -18.04 5.57
N ASP A 251 -10.42 -18.27 6.36
CA ASP A 251 -10.25 -17.76 7.73
C ASP A 251 -9.20 -16.66 7.72
N ALA A 252 -9.61 -15.43 8.08
CA ALA A 252 -8.71 -14.27 8.04
C ALA A 252 -7.49 -14.42 8.96
N GLU A 253 -7.59 -15.17 10.05
CA GLU A 253 -6.46 -15.38 10.98
C GLU A 253 -5.43 -16.36 10.44
N GLN A 254 -5.86 -17.36 9.67
CA GLN A 254 -5.02 -18.44 9.15
C GLN A 254 -4.62 -18.25 7.68
N ASP A 255 -5.47 -17.58 6.90
CA ASP A 255 -5.35 -17.55 5.45
C ASP A 255 -4.97 -16.17 4.90
N VAL A 256 -4.99 -15.12 5.74
CA VAL A 256 -4.64 -13.76 5.35
C VAL A 256 -3.50 -13.25 6.21
N ASP A 257 -2.41 -12.86 5.56
CA ASP A 257 -1.25 -12.28 6.24
C ASP A 257 -0.74 -11.02 5.54
N PHE A 258 -0.22 -10.10 6.35
CA PHE A 258 0.38 -8.84 5.88
C PHE A 258 1.74 -8.66 6.52
N ILE A 259 2.74 -8.42 5.70
CA ILE A 259 4.11 -8.19 6.14
C ILE A 259 4.64 -6.89 5.54
N THR A 260 5.61 -6.29 6.21
CA THR A 260 6.38 -5.18 5.63
C THR A 260 7.56 -5.76 4.86
N ALA A 261 7.85 -5.23 3.68
CA ALA A 261 9.03 -5.61 2.92
C ALA A 261 10.28 -5.45 3.78
N PRO A 262 11.17 -6.47 3.83
CA PRO A 262 12.38 -6.43 4.64
C PRO A 262 13.22 -5.20 4.34
N LEU A 263 13.57 -4.46 5.41
CA LEU A 263 14.30 -3.21 5.30
C LEU A 263 15.81 -3.44 5.38
N GLY A 264 16.54 -2.85 4.46
CA GLY A 264 17.99 -2.79 4.50
C GLY A 264 18.48 -1.59 5.31
N SER A 265 19.00 -0.57 4.63
CA SER A 265 19.58 0.63 5.26
C SER A 265 18.64 1.83 5.17
N SER A 266 18.60 2.63 6.24
CA SER A 266 17.99 3.96 6.24
C SER A 266 19.07 5.03 6.16
N PHE A 267 18.89 6.06 5.33
CA PHE A 267 19.89 7.12 5.14
C PHE A 267 19.31 8.37 4.48
N MET A 268 20.06 9.47 4.60
CA MET A 268 19.75 10.71 3.90
C MET A 268 20.37 10.73 2.51
N TYR A 269 19.56 11.03 1.48
CA TYR A 269 20.01 11.23 0.11
C TYR A 269 19.45 12.54 -0.43
N LYS A 270 20.32 13.50 -0.73
CA LYS A 270 19.94 14.85 -1.22
C LYS A 270 18.83 15.51 -0.37
N GLY A 271 18.96 15.44 0.94
CA GLY A 271 18.00 16.03 1.88
C GLY A 271 16.72 15.25 2.12
N ALA A 272 16.55 14.08 1.48
CA ALA A 272 15.42 13.19 1.69
C ALA A 272 15.82 11.96 2.51
N SER A 273 15.03 11.58 3.50
CA SER A 273 15.16 10.28 4.18
C SER A 273 14.68 9.18 3.25
N LEU A 274 15.51 8.17 3.04
CA LEU A 274 15.22 7.01 2.19
C LEU A 274 15.54 5.73 2.94
N VAL A 275 14.87 4.66 2.55
CA VAL A 275 15.15 3.30 2.99
C VAL A 275 15.44 2.42 1.78
N THR A 276 16.35 1.46 1.93
CA THR A 276 16.51 0.37 0.97
C THR A 276 15.77 -0.87 1.46
N LEU A 277 15.46 -1.77 0.55
CA LEU A 277 14.99 -3.11 0.90
C LEU A 277 16.20 -4.05 0.99
N ASP A 278 16.11 -5.07 1.85
CA ASP A 278 17.09 -6.15 1.88
C ASP A 278 16.82 -7.13 0.74
N PRO A 279 17.75 -7.32 -0.22
CA PRO A 279 17.47 -8.13 -1.39
C PRO A 279 17.32 -9.62 -1.10
N ASP A 280 18.02 -10.15 -0.11
CA ASP A 280 18.07 -11.59 0.16
C ASP A 280 16.86 -12.02 1.00
N GLU A 281 16.53 -11.25 2.05
CA GLU A 281 15.33 -11.48 2.85
C GLU A 281 14.07 -11.24 2.02
N LEU A 282 14.05 -10.20 1.16
CA LEU A 282 12.90 -9.95 0.30
C LEU A 282 12.68 -11.09 -0.69
N LEU A 283 13.76 -11.60 -1.29
CA LEU A 283 13.69 -12.71 -2.24
C LEU A 283 13.12 -13.99 -1.59
N GLN A 284 13.50 -14.26 -0.34
CA GLN A 284 12.93 -15.37 0.42
C GLN A 284 11.42 -15.19 0.60
N VAL A 285 10.98 -14.05 1.10
CA VAL A 285 9.56 -13.72 1.30
C VAL A 285 8.75 -13.86 0.01
N LEU A 286 9.28 -13.32 -1.09
CA LEU A 286 8.61 -13.38 -2.38
C LEU A 286 8.39 -14.81 -2.85
N ASN A 287 9.43 -15.65 -2.80
CA ASN A 287 9.35 -17.03 -3.27
C ASN A 287 8.54 -17.95 -2.36
N GLU A 288 8.59 -17.74 -1.05
CA GLU A 288 7.83 -18.56 -0.09
C GLU A 288 6.32 -18.28 -0.13
N HIS A 289 5.92 -17.02 -0.35
CA HIS A 289 4.54 -16.62 -0.11
C HIS A 289 3.83 -15.97 -1.30
N MET A 290 4.55 -15.35 -2.22
CA MET A 290 3.93 -14.42 -3.17
C MET A 290 4.16 -14.73 -4.64
N ASN A 291 5.12 -15.60 -4.95
CA ASN A 291 5.54 -15.87 -6.32
C ASN A 291 4.43 -16.49 -7.17
N PRO A 292 3.86 -15.78 -8.16
CA PRO A 292 2.81 -16.30 -9.01
C PRO A 292 3.33 -17.11 -10.20
N TYR A 293 4.65 -17.25 -10.35
CA TYR A 293 5.28 -17.92 -11.49
C TYR A 293 5.72 -19.34 -11.15
N HIS A 294 5.91 -20.16 -12.19
CA HIS A 294 6.36 -21.56 -12.02
C HIS A 294 7.81 -21.66 -11.57
N GLN A 295 8.67 -20.71 -11.92
CA GLN A 295 10.06 -20.67 -11.47
C GLN A 295 10.22 -19.66 -10.32
N ASP A 296 11.25 -19.87 -9.51
CA ASP A 296 11.60 -18.94 -8.45
C ASP A 296 12.13 -17.63 -9.03
N ILE A 297 11.69 -16.53 -8.42
CA ILE A 297 12.22 -15.20 -8.68
C ILE A 297 13.70 -15.20 -8.27
N GLN A 298 14.55 -14.70 -9.14
CA GLN A 298 15.99 -14.62 -8.90
C GLN A 298 16.39 -13.19 -8.54
N ARG A 299 17.53 -13.04 -7.88
CA ARG A 299 18.10 -11.72 -7.56
C ARG A 299 18.28 -10.81 -8.79
N SER A 300 18.54 -11.40 -9.95
CA SER A 300 18.64 -10.71 -11.24
C SER A 300 17.32 -10.18 -11.78
N ASP A 301 16.18 -10.72 -11.33
CA ASP A 301 14.84 -10.22 -11.67
C ASP A 301 14.46 -8.97 -10.88
N LEU A 302 15.21 -8.69 -9.80
CA LEU A 302 14.99 -7.52 -8.95
C LEU A 302 15.88 -6.35 -9.38
N GLN A 303 15.39 -5.12 -9.29
CA GLN A 303 16.17 -3.89 -9.49
C GLN A 303 16.17 -3.05 -8.20
N LEU A 304 16.72 -3.61 -7.13
CA LEU A 304 16.78 -2.99 -5.81
C LEU A 304 18.05 -2.16 -5.65
N VAL A 305 17.90 -0.94 -5.16
CA VAL A 305 19.05 -0.16 -4.66
C VAL A 305 19.36 -0.63 -3.24
N TYR A 306 20.62 -0.94 -2.96
CA TYR A 306 21.08 -1.38 -1.65
C TYR A 306 22.44 -0.78 -1.31
N LYS A 307 22.81 -0.79 -0.02
CA LYS A 307 24.16 -0.42 0.43
C LYS A 307 25.06 -1.64 0.49
N THR A 308 26.21 -1.53 -0.14
CA THR A 308 27.27 -2.54 -0.03
C THR A 308 27.94 -2.49 1.35
N GLY A 309 28.73 -3.50 1.69
CA GLY A 309 29.52 -3.49 2.93
C GLY A 309 30.51 -2.31 3.05
N SER A 310 30.90 -1.69 1.93
CA SER A 310 31.69 -0.45 1.91
C SER A 310 30.88 0.82 2.08
N GLY A 311 29.54 0.72 2.22
CA GLY A 311 28.64 1.85 2.38
C GLY A 311 28.25 2.56 1.07
N THR A 312 28.70 2.08 -0.08
CA THR A 312 28.32 2.63 -1.39
C THR A 312 26.97 2.09 -1.85
N LEU A 313 26.28 2.87 -2.68
CA LEU A 313 25.02 2.41 -3.27
C LEU A 313 25.30 1.55 -4.50
N ALA A 314 24.62 0.43 -4.59
CA ALA A 314 24.62 -0.48 -5.73
C ALA A 314 23.20 -0.85 -6.12
N VAL A 315 23.02 -1.53 -7.24
CA VAL A 315 21.73 -2.05 -7.71
C VAL A 315 21.88 -3.54 -8.01
N THR A 316 20.85 -4.34 -7.71
CA THR A 316 20.87 -5.80 -7.91
C THR A 316 20.97 -6.19 -9.39
N SER A 317 20.34 -5.39 -10.27
CA SER A 317 20.42 -5.58 -11.73
C SER A 317 20.41 -4.24 -12.46
N GLY A 318 20.99 -4.22 -13.66
CA GLY A 318 21.04 -3.02 -14.50
C GLY A 318 22.05 -1.97 -14.02
N LYS A 319 21.85 -0.73 -14.44
CA LYS A 319 22.74 0.40 -14.13
C LYS A 319 22.10 1.28 -13.05
N LEU A 320 22.87 1.66 -12.03
CA LEU A 320 22.44 2.59 -11.00
C LEU A 320 22.26 4.01 -11.60
N LEU A 321 21.06 4.56 -11.46
CA LEU A 321 20.64 5.87 -11.99
C LEU A 321 20.69 6.93 -10.88
N LEU A 322 21.89 7.43 -10.56
CA LEU A 322 22.04 8.57 -9.64
C LEU A 322 22.07 9.88 -10.45
N SER A 323 21.20 10.84 -10.12
CA SER A 323 21.24 12.16 -10.74
C SER A 323 22.41 12.98 -10.20
N GLY A 324 23.34 13.36 -11.06
CA GLY A 324 24.40 14.34 -10.82
C GLY A 324 25.78 13.72 -10.55
N ASN A 325 26.73 14.08 -11.41
CA ASN A 325 28.18 13.84 -11.40
C ASN A 325 28.61 12.44 -10.92
N THR A 326 28.57 11.49 -11.81
CA THR A 326 29.39 10.30 -11.70
C THR A 326 30.81 10.65 -12.18
N THR A 327 31.71 10.88 -11.27
CA THR A 327 33.12 10.54 -11.53
C THR A 327 33.14 9.04 -11.71
N SER A 328 33.18 8.62 -12.95
CA SER A 328 33.32 7.22 -13.34
C SER A 328 34.72 6.75 -12.99
N SER A 329 34.87 6.05 -11.89
CA SER A 329 36.01 5.14 -11.73
C SER A 329 35.67 3.87 -12.50
N SER A 330 36.03 3.87 -13.78
CA SER A 330 36.07 2.66 -14.59
C SER A 330 37.28 1.83 -14.15
N SER A 331 37.02 0.74 -13.45
CA SER A 331 38.00 -0.35 -13.36
C SER A 331 38.00 -1.09 -14.70
N GLY A 332 38.90 -0.65 -15.60
CA GLY A 332 39.19 -1.35 -16.83
C GLY A 332 40.06 -2.56 -16.56
N SER A 333 39.57 -3.71 -16.94
CA SER A 333 40.38 -4.93 -17.12
C SER A 333 41.21 -4.79 -18.39
N GLY A 334 42.54 -4.87 -18.23
CA GLY A 334 43.47 -4.67 -19.31
C GLY A 334 43.54 -5.83 -20.30
N SER A 335 43.88 -5.49 -21.53
CA SER A 335 44.58 -6.37 -22.44
C SER A 335 45.58 -5.54 -23.22
N SER A 336 46.82 -5.91 -23.05
CA SER A 336 48.05 -5.38 -23.67
C SER A 336 48.17 -5.74 -25.15
N LYS A 337 48.61 -4.80 -25.99
CA LYS A 337 49.78 -4.99 -26.88
C LYS A 337 50.22 -3.68 -27.54
N PRO A 338 51.55 -3.53 -27.82
CA PRO A 338 52.21 -2.29 -28.16
C PRO A 338 52.51 -2.14 -29.66
N SER A 339 52.66 -0.91 -30.14
CA SER A 339 53.62 -0.58 -31.23
C SER A 339 53.84 0.93 -31.37
N THR A 340 54.99 1.30 -31.05
CA THR A 340 56.08 2.07 -31.71
C THR A 340 55.79 3.26 -32.61
N SER A 341 56.51 4.28 -32.24
CA SER A 341 57.26 5.28 -33.06
C SER A 341 56.55 6.59 -33.34
N GLY A 342 57.25 7.60 -32.86
CA GLY A 342 57.96 8.57 -33.60
C GLY A 342 57.45 9.97 -33.51
N GLY A 343 58.19 10.80 -32.76
CA GLY A 343 58.90 11.91 -33.30
C GLY A 343 58.39 13.33 -33.04
N LYS A 344 59.16 14.00 -32.18
CA LYS A 344 59.64 15.40 -32.26
C LYS A 344 58.72 16.57 -31.85
N ASN A 345 59.20 17.19 -30.75
CA ASN A 345 59.58 18.59 -30.57
C ASN A 345 58.63 19.69 -31.10
N ASP A 346 58.26 20.64 -30.29
CA ASP A 346 59.06 21.81 -29.89
C ASP A 346 58.34 22.61 -28.76
N THR A 347 59.20 23.05 -27.89
CA THR A 347 59.27 24.12 -26.93
C THR A 347 58.43 25.36 -27.19
N THR A 348 57.74 25.89 -26.15
CA THR A 348 58.07 27.22 -25.61
C THR A 348 57.31 27.51 -24.31
N THR A 349 58.09 27.73 -23.32
CA THR A 349 58.04 28.49 -22.07
C THR A 349 57.15 29.74 -22.10
N THR A 350 56.37 29.93 -21.05
CA THR A 350 56.40 31.17 -20.22
C THR A 350 55.48 31.04 -19.02
N THR A 351 56.06 31.03 -17.83
CA THR A 351 55.52 31.57 -16.57
C THR A 351 56.04 33.03 -16.48
N PRO A 352 55.39 34.01 -15.85
CA PRO A 352 55.43 34.10 -14.39
C PRO A 352 54.24 34.77 -13.65
N SER A 353 54.29 34.56 -12.34
CA SER A 353 54.09 35.47 -11.18
C SER A 353 52.67 35.88 -10.77
N GLN A 354 52.30 35.35 -9.61
CA GLN A 354 52.20 36.01 -8.28
C GLN A 354 51.30 37.26 -8.21
N GLU A 355 50.29 37.14 -7.37
CA GLU A 355 50.09 37.98 -6.18
C GLU A 355 48.86 37.48 -5.35
N GLU A 356 49.17 37.08 -4.13
CA GLU A 356 48.25 37.14 -2.99
C GLU A 356 48.15 38.63 -2.52
N PRO A 357 47.06 39.06 -1.86
CA PRO A 357 47.21 39.27 -0.44
C PRO A 357 46.08 38.76 0.43
N ALA A 358 46.46 38.33 1.61
CA ALA A 358 45.66 38.10 2.79
C ALA A 358 44.81 39.30 3.22
N ASP A 359 43.63 39.03 3.71
CA ASP A 359 43.12 39.82 4.86
C ASP A 359 42.23 38.99 5.78
N THR A 360 42.60 39.06 7.03
CA THR A 360 42.03 38.59 8.26
C THR A 360 40.76 39.34 8.62
N SER A 361 39.68 38.67 9.03
CA SER A 361 38.80 39.21 10.08
C SER A 361 38.02 38.11 10.82
N GLU A 362 38.21 38.07 12.12
CA GLU A 362 37.59 37.25 13.14
C GLU A 362 36.07 37.45 13.27
N PRO A 363 35.35 36.50 13.95
CA PRO A 363 33.91 36.53 14.09
C PRO A 363 33.44 37.49 15.19
N VAL A 364 32.42 38.28 14.90
CA VAL A 364 31.76 39.20 15.83
C VAL A 364 30.58 38.51 16.50
N THR A 365 30.61 38.44 17.82
CA THR A 365 29.55 38.03 18.74
C THR A 365 28.46 39.13 18.79
N PRO A 366 27.16 38.83 18.78
CA PRO A 366 26.12 39.84 19.03
C PRO A 366 25.94 40.11 20.52
N GLU A 367 26.03 41.36 20.90
CA GLU A 367 25.71 41.90 22.23
C GLU A 367 24.18 41.95 22.48
N GLU A 368 23.81 41.75 23.76
CA GLU A 368 22.49 42.01 24.32
C GLU A 368 22.12 43.51 24.26
N PRO A 369 20.87 43.92 24.05
CA PRO A 369 20.44 45.27 24.19
C PRO A 369 20.08 45.62 25.65
N LYS A 370 20.70 46.68 26.12
CA LYS A 370 20.47 47.33 27.42
C LYS A 370 19.12 48.02 27.46
N ASP A 371 18.48 47.88 28.60
CA ASP A 371 17.37 48.60 29.19
C ASP A 371 17.50 50.13 29.04
N ASN A 372 16.46 50.78 28.59
CA ASN A 372 16.30 52.21 28.73
C ASN A 372 14.86 52.59 29.12
N SER A 373 14.71 52.86 30.40
CA SER A 373 13.53 53.42 31.04
C SER A 373 13.13 54.79 30.49
N GLY A 374 11.93 54.89 29.95
CA GLY A 374 11.28 56.14 29.57
C GLY A 374 9.78 56.04 29.82
N GLN A 375 9.34 56.62 30.95
CA GLN A 375 7.93 56.81 31.30
C GLN A 375 7.20 57.62 30.24
N THR A 376 6.10 57.08 29.74
CA THR A 376 4.98 57.89 29.26
C THR A 376 3.66 57.21 29.60
N SER A 377 2.89 57.90 30.40
CA SER A 377 1.52 57.61 30.82
C SER A 377 0.61 57.49 29.61
N THR A 378 -0.11 56.39 29.48
CA THR A 378 -1.29 56.28 28.65
C THR A 378 -2.39 55.53 29.41
N GLU A 379 -3.57 56.10 29.37
CA GLU A 379 -4.84 55.74 29.93
C GLU A 379 -5.25 54.26 29.75
N PRO A 380 -5.96 53.61 30.67
CA PRO A 380 -6.38 52.22 30.55
C PRO A 380 -7.51 52.09 29.53
N THR A 381 -7.30 51.22 28.55
CA THR A 381 -8.32 50.77 27.59
C THR A 381 -9.43 49.99 28.34
N PRO A 382 -10.71 50.22 28.06
CA PRO A 382 -11.80 49.55 28.72
C PRO A 382 -11.80 48.04 28.44
N THR A 383 -11.97 47.23 29.47
CA THR A 383 -12.18 45.79 29.43
C THR A 383 -13.42 45.45 28.63
N PRO A 384 -13.39 44.53 27.65
CA PRO A 384 -14.60 44.14 26.95
C PRO A 384 -15.57 43.41 27.90
N GLU A 385 -16.88 43.78 27.78
CA GLU A 385 -17.98 43.13 28.47
C GLU A 385 -18.04 41.59 28.17
N PRO A 386 -18.38 40.77 29.15
CA PRO A 386 -18.50 39.33 28.90
C PRO A 386 -19.66 39.07 27.92
N THR A 387 -19.35 38.29 26.89
CA THR A 387 -20.31 37.78 25.90
C THR A 387 -21.40 36.97 26.63
N PRO A 388 -22.69 37.17 26.35
CA PRO A 388 -23.75 36.37 26.96
C PRO A 388 -23.59 34.90 26.64
N GLN A 389 -23.72 34.10 27.68
CA GLN A 389 -23.68 32.62 27.60
C GLN A 389 -24.85 32.15 26.74
N PRO A 390 -24.68 31.22 25.81
CA PRO A 390 -25.80 30.68 25.03
C PRO A 390 -26.80 29.98 25.94
N GLU A 391 -28.10 30.22 25.67
CA GLU A 391 -29.18 29.54 26.35
C GLU A 391 -29.09 28.01 26.17
N PRO A 392 -29.40 27.20 27.19
CA PRO A 392 -29.40 25.76 27.08
C PRO A 392 -30.36 25.29 25.99
N THR A 393 -29.86 24.50 25.08
CA THR A 393 -30.64 23.83 24.03
C THR A 393 -31.76 22.96 24.68
N PRO A 394 -32.99 23.02 24.23
CA PRO A 394 -34.04 22.18 24.79
C PRO A 394 -33.70 20.71 24.60
N GLN A 395 -33.89 19.94 25.69
CA GLN A 395 -33.65 18.50 25.72
C GLN A 395 -34.64 17.84 24.73
N PRO A 396 -34.22 16.89 23.90
CA PRO A 396 -35.11 16.18 23.00
C PRO A 396 -36.17 15.44 23.81
N GLU A 397 -37.41 15.49 23.33
CA GLU A 397 -38.52 14.72 23.91
C GLU A 397 -38.23 13.22 23.86
N PRO A 398 -38.61 12.44 24.86
CA PRO A 398 -38.39 11.01 24.86
C PRO A 398 -39.10 10.36 23.67
N THR A 399 -38.33 9.57 22.93
CA THR A 399 -38.87 8.74 21.83
C THR A 399 -39.92 7.80 22.36
N PRO A 400 -41.12 7.69 21.75
CA PRO A 400 -42.12 6.74 22.17
C PRO A 400 -41.58 5.31 22.14
N GLU A 401 -41.91 4.56 23.19
CA GLU A 401 -41.57 3.15 23.35
C GLU A 401 -42.17 2.35 22.18
N PRO A 402 -41.43 1.45 21.52
CA PRO A 402 -41.98 0.66 20.41
C PRO A 402 -43.12 -0.22 20.89
N GLU A 403 -44.24 -0.23 20.13
CA GLU A 403 -45.34 -1.13 20.37
C GLU A 403 -44.89 -2.59 20.39
N PRO A 404 -45.45 -3.44 21.26
CA PRO A 404 -45.07 -4.84 21.34
C PRO A 404 -45.35 -5.56 20.02
N THR A 405 -44.30 -6.24 19.49
CA THR A 405 -44.41 -7.06 18.29
C THR A 405 -45.49 -8.16 18.53
N PRO A 406 -46.42 -8.36 17.61
CA PRO A 406 -47.40 -9.44 17.75
C PRO A 406 -46.72 -10.80 17.81
N GLU A 407 -47.20 -11.64 18.72
CA GLU A 407 -46.75 -13.01 18.92
C GLU A 407 -46.92 -13.81 17.63
N PRO A 408 -45.93 -14.61 17.15
CA PRO A 408 -46.03 -15.37 15.93
C PRO A 408 -47.18 -16.41 16.05
N GLU A 409 -48.03 -16.48 15.02
CA GLU A 409 -49.06 -17.50 14.92
C GLU A 409 -48.42 -18.91 14.96
N PRO A 410 -49.07 -19.90 15.61
CA PRO A 410 -48.55 -21.25 15.73
C PRO A 410 -48.39 -21.90 14.34
N THR A 411 -47.18 -22.37 14.07
CA THR A 411 -46.86 -23.15 12.86
C THR A 411 -47.79 -24.38 12.76
N PRO A 412 -48.44 -24.62 11.62
CA PRO A 412 -49.23 -25.83 11.43
C PRO A 412 -48.34 -27.08 11.54
N GLU A 413 -48.86 -28.08 12.26
CA GLU A 413 -48.22 -29.39 12.41
C GLU A 413 -47.99 -30.05 11.03
N PRO A 414 -46.90 -30.75 10.82
CA PRO A 414 -46.63 -31.44 9.56
C PRO A 414 -47.63 -32.58 9.37
N THR A 415 -48.42 -32.49 8.31
CA THR A 415 -49.29 -33.60 7.84
C THR A 415 -48.39 -34.74 7.43
N THR A 416 -48.52 -35.88 8.12
CA THR A 416 -47.84 -37.13 7.75
C THR A 416 -48.43 -37.65 6.44
N GLU A 417 -47.66 -37.61 5.37
CA GLU A 417 -48.00 -38.34 4.16
C GLU A 417 -47.98 -39.86 4.43
N PRO A 418 -48.91 -40.61 3.88
CA PRO A 418 -48.94 -42.08 4.05
C PRO A 418 -47.75 -42.72 3.26
N THR A 419 -47.01 -43.55 3.96
CA THR A 419 -45.95 -44.36 3.41
C THR A 419 -46.47 -45.25 2.26
N PRO A 420 -45.81 -45.23 1.06
CA PRO A 420 -46.24 -46.14 -0.01
C PRO A 420 -45.96 -47.57 0.35
N GLN A 421 -46.94 -48.46 0.10
CA GLN A 421 -46.86 -49.90 0.26
C GLN A 421 -45.86 -50.50 -0.75
N PRO A 422 -45.04 -51.48 -0.38
CA PRO A 422 -44.12 -52.13 -1.32
C PRO A 422 -44.89 -52.96 -2.34
N GLU A 423 -44.57 -52.76 -3.61
CA GLU A 423 -45.04 -53.59 -4.71
C GLU A 423 -44.51 -55.04 -4.57
N PRO A 424 -45.28 -56.07 -4.98
CA PRO A 424 -44.84 -57.48 -4.94
C PRO A 424 -43.77 -57.73 -5.98
N SER A 425 -42.65 -58.32 -5.54
CA SER A 425 -41.57 -58.80 -6.38
C SER A 425 -42.03 -59.93 -7.30
N THR A 426 -41.95 -59.76 -8.60
CA THR A 426 -42.05 -60.81 -9.59
C THR A 426 -40.65 -61.42 -9.81
N ASP A 427 -40.46 -62.65 -9.35
CA ASP A 427 -39.31 -63.46 -9.69
C ASP A 427 -39.27 -63.79 -11.20
N PRO A 428 -38.13 -63.69 -11.88
CA PRO A 428 -37.99 -64.16 -13.23
C PRO A 428 -37.78 -65.68 -13.21
N VAL A 429 -38.70 -66.39 -13.86
CA VAL A 429 -38.66 -67.81 -14.21
C VAL A 429 -37.43 -68.13 -15.06
N SER A 430 -36.64 -69.03 -14.57
CA SER A 430 -35.55 -69.67 -15.34
C SER A 430 -36.15 -70.39 -16.54
N GLN A 431 -35.69 -70.07 -17.76
CA GLN A 431 -35.86 -70.94 -18.94
C GLN A 431 -34.54 -71.58 -19.25
N ASP A 432 -34.57 -72.91 -19.12
CA ASP A 432 -33.62 -73.89 -19.64
C ASP A 432 -33.42 -73.66 -21.15
N VAL A 433 -32.18 -73.65 -21.57
CA VAL A 433 -31.78 -73.81 -22.97
C VAL A 433 -31.14 -75.21 -23.10
N PRO A 434 -31.66 -76.10 -23.96
CA PRO A 434 -30.97 -77.35 -24.22
C PRO A 434 -29.88 -77.20 -25.27
N ASP A 435 -28.78 -77.84 -24.98
CA ASP A 435 -27.62 -78.09 -25.80
C ASP A 435 -28.00 -78.88 -27.02
N ALA A 436 -27.55 -78.57 -28.23
CA ALA A 436 -27.43 -79.51 -29.36
C ALA A 436 -26.47 -78.97 -30.44
N ALA A 437 -25.39 -79.75 -30.61
CA ALA A 437 -24.53 -80.02 -31.77
C ALA A 437 -23.64 -78.85 -32.31
#